data_f34188c24286ae4418f4b610352fc4e4
#
_entry.id   f34188c24286ae4418f4b610352fc4e4
#
_cell.length_a   1.000
_cell.length_b   1.000
_cell.length_c   1.000
_cell.angle_alpha   90.00
_cell.angle_beta   90.00
_cell.angle_gamma   90.00
#
_symmetry.space_group_name_H-M   'P 1'
#
loop_
_entity.id
_entity.type
_entity.pdbx_description
1 polymer ?
#
loop_
_entity_poly.entity_id
_entity_poly.type
_entity_poly.pdbx_seq_one_letter_code
_entity_poly.pdbx_strand_id
1 'polypeptide(L)'
;MISNQKGVGLIEVLIALMLLAIAVLGFSAMQLTALKATDESVMRSRAITIMRGAGEMMRANPSGICVFKLALNNDSIKFQDVNNNAQSLIVLNSSCDEYIAPATLPAGYQAPPTRTVSVKKTDCQKQTDGTIDSCTIEELAMQDALNLKKFATQNEIKMRLETCPATTSGLPLSCLIAAWGNTNATMGTADTDCINNTTGVYIKGSTCFVLEAY
;
A
#
# COMPACT_ATOMS: atom_id res chain seq x y z
N MET A 1 -40.69 -60.66 30.82
CA MET A 1 -39.32 -60.21 30.48
C MET A 1 -39.12 -58.91 31.16
N ILE A 2 -38.32 -58.88 32.27
CA ILE A 2 -37.99 -57.62 33.00
C ILE A 2 -36.75 -57.04 32.34
N SER A 3 -36.94 -55.98 31.63
CA SER A 3 -35.83 -55.16 31.03
C SER A 3 -35.03 -54.60 32.17
N ASN A 4 -33.76 -54.99 32.29
CA ASN A 4 -32.79 -54.45 33.25
C ASN A 4 -32.33 -53.10 32.74
N GLN A 5 -33.08 -52.04 33.07
CA GLN A 5 -32.61 -50.63 32.82
C GLN A 5 -31.48 -50.29 33.77
N LYS A 6 -30.27 -50.29 33.25
CA LYS A 6 -29.11 -49.74 33.96
C LYS A 6 -29.18 -48.22 33.83
N GLY A 7 -29.39 -47.53 34.94
CA GLY A 7 -29.35 -46.08 34.97
C GLY A 7 -27.93 -45.58 34.69
N VAL A 8 -27.82 -44.51 33.92
CA VAL A 8 -26.54 -43.81 33.64
C VAL A 8 -26.00 -43.27 34.96
N GLY A 9 -24.75 -43.60 35.30
CA GLY A 9 -24.11 -43.13 36.54
C GLY A 9 -23.81 -41.63 36.46
N LEU A 10 -24.01 -40.92 37.58
CA LEU A 10 -23.74 -39.48 37.69
C LEU A 10 -22.32 -39.14 37.27
N ILE A 11 -21.34 -40.00 37.54
CA ILE A 11 -19.94 -39.85 37.16
C ILE A 11 -19.74 -39.96 35.65
N GLU A 12 -20.50 -40.76 34.95
CA GLU A 12 -20.42 -40.96 33.50
C GLU A 12 -20.88 -39.69 32.75
N VAL A 13 -21.96 -39.04 33.24
CA VAL A 13 -22.42 -37.76 32.71
C VAL A 13 -21.40 -36.65 32.96
N LEU A 14 -20.74 -36.62 34.12
CA LEU A 14 -19.74 -35.64 34.49
C LEU A 14 -18.52 -35.75 33.58
N ILE A 15 -18.00 -36.96 33.32
CA ILE A 15 -16.89 -37.22 32.42
C ILE A 15 -17.27 -36.85 30.98
N ALA A 16 -18.48 -37.21 30.53
CA ALA A 16 -18.95 -36.87 29.18
C ALA A 16 -19.02 -35.37 28.94
N LEU A 17 -19.50 -34.59 29.93
CA LEU A 17 -19.53 -33.13 29.87
C LEU A 17 -18.10 -32.52 29.87
N MET A 18 -17.20 -33.07 30.66
CA MET A 18 -15.80 -32.63 30.69
C MET A 18 -15.12 -32.86 29.33
N LEU A 19 -15.27 -34.04 28.74
CA LEU A 19 -14.72 -34.34 27.44
C LEU A 19 -15.33 -33.46 26.32
N LEU A 20 -16.64 -33.21 26.39
CA LEU A 20 -17.32 -32.30 25.47
C LEU A 20 -16.76 -30.88 25.56
N ALA A 21 -16.55 -30.36 26.78
CA ALA A 21 -16.01 -29.04 26.98
C ALA A 21 -14.58 -28.87 26.36
N ILE A 22 -13.71 -29.87 26.58
CA ILE A 22 -12.33 -29.86 26.00
C ILE A 22 -12.41 -29.94 24.47
N ALA A 23 -13.30 -30.75 23.91
CA ALA A 23 -13.46 -30.90 22.46
C ALA A 23 -13.95 -29.58 21.82
N VAL A 24 -14.90 -28.88 22.44
CA VAL A 24 -15.42 -27.59 21.96
C VAL A 24 -14.33 -26.51 22.02
N LEU A 25 -13.55 -26.43 23.09
CA LEU A 25 -12.45 -25.50 23.22
C LEU A 25 -11.37 -25.75 22.17
N GLY A 26 -10.98 -27.00 21.94
CA GLY A 26 -10.01 -27.36 20.90
C GLY A 26 -10.48 -27.00 19.50
N PHE A 27 -11.74 -27.25 19.19
CA PHE A 27 -12.34 -26.90 17.91
C PHE A 27 -12.40 -25.38 17.70
N SER A 28 -12.77 -24.62 18.73
CA SER A 28 -12.81 -23.16 18.67
C SER A 28 -11.41 -22.54 18.42
N ALA A 29 -10.37 -23.11 19.02
CA ALA A 29 -8.99 -22.68 18.79
C ALA A 29 -8.54 -22.92 17.34
N MET A 30 -8.90 -24.06 16.75
CA MET A 30 -8.62 -24.35 15.35
C MET A 30 -9.36 -23.40 14.40
N GLN A 31 -10.62 -23.09 14.67
CA GLN A 31 -11.40 -22.14 13.87
C GLN A 31 -10.76 -20.74 13.87
N LEU A 32 -10.32 -20.25 15.04
CA LEU A 32 -9.67 -18.94 15.15
C LEU A 32 -8.38 -18.88 14.32
N THR A 33 -7.59 -19.95 14.33
CA THR A 33 -6.37 -20.03 13.53
C THR A 33 -6.68 -20.05 12.03
N ALA A 34 -7.70 -20.79 11.61
CA ALA A 34 -8.14 -20.85 10.22
C ALA A 34 -8.65 -19.48 9.72
N LEU A 35 -9.41 -18.75 10.55
CA LEU A 35 -9.89 -17.40 10.22
C LEU A 35 -8.72 -16.42 10.01
N LYS A 36 -7.74 -16.41 10.90
CA LYS A 36 -6.54 -15.55 10.74
C LYS A 36 -5.76 -15.84 9.46
N ALA A 37 -5.59 -17.13 9.11
CA ALA A 37 -4.93 -17.51 7.88
C ALA A 37 -5.71 -17.10 6.63
N THR A 38 -7.06 -17.16 6.71
CA THR A 38 -7.93 -16.71 5.62
C THR A 38 -7.85 -15.19 5.43
N ASP A 39 -7.91 -14.42 6.51
CA ASP A 39 -7.80 -12.96 6.47
C ASP A 39 -6.48 -12.53 5.82
N GLU A 40 -5.37 -13.12 6.22
CA GLU A 40 -4.05 -12.83 5.64
C GLU A 40 -4.02 -13.15 4.13
N SER A 41 -4.58 -14.29 3.72
CA SER A 41 -4.66 -14.69 2.32
C SER A 41 -5.51 -13.72 1.49
N VAL A 42 -6.62 -13.24 2.04
CA VAL A 42 -7.51 -12.26 1.39
C VAL A 42 -6.80 -10.91 1.24
N MET A 43 -6.14 -10.42 2.30
CA MET A 43 -5.39 -9.16 2.24
C MET A 43 -4.27 -9.23 1.21
N ARG A 44 -3.54 -10.33 1.14
CA ARG A 44 -2.50 -10.55 0.14
C ARG A 44 -3.06 -10.55 -1.29
N SER A 45 -4.18 -11.22 -1.53
CA SER A 45 -4.84 -11.24 -2.84
C SER A 45 -5.30 -9.85 -3.28
N ARG A 46 -5.90 -9.08 -2.36
CA ARG A 46 -6.30 -7.68 -2.60
C ARG A 46 -5.10 -6.80 -2.93
N ALA A 47 -4.02 -6.90 -2.14
CA ALA A 47 -2.79 -6.14 -2.37
C ALA A 47 -2.21 -6.41 -3.75
N ILE A 48 -2.09 -7.67 -4.17
CA ILE A 48 -1.59 -8.05 -5.49
C ILE A 48 -2.47 -7.48 -6.61
N THR A 49 -3.79 -7.52 -6.45
CA THR A 49 -4.72 -6.99 -7.46
C THR A 49 -4.56 -5.47 -7.60
N ILE A 50 -4.48 -4.74 -6.49
CA ILE A 50 -4.26 -3.29 -6.49
C ILE A 50 -2.91 -2.93 -7.11
N MET A 51 -1.84 -3.66 -6.76
CA MET A 51 -0.50 -3.44 -7.29
C MET A 51 -0.40 -3.70 -8.80
N ARG A 52 -1.09 -4.71 -9.31
CA ARG A 52 -1.20 -4.94 -10.76
C ARG A 52 -1.87 -3.77 -11.47
N GLY A 53 -2.99 -3.28 -10.91
CA GLY A 53 -3.65 -2.09 -11.44
C GLY A 53 -2.73 -0.87 -11.44
N ALA A 54 -1.98 -0.64 -10.37
CA ALA A 54 -0.97 0.42 -10.31
C ALA A 54 0.13 0.26 -11.37
N GLY A 55 0.62 -0.95 -11.56
CA GLY A 55 1.61 -1.26 -12.60
C GLY A 55 1.10 -0.93 -14.00
N GLU A 56 -0.16 -1.25 -14.32
CA GLU A 56 -0.75 -0.90 -15.62
C GLU A 56 -0.95 0.62 -15.78
N MET A 57 -1.34 1.35 -14.73
CA MET A 57 -1.42 2.81 -14.76
C MET A 57 -0.05 3.45 -15.06
N MET A 58 1.01 2.97 -14.42
CA MET A 58 2.38 3.44 -14.66
C MET A 58 2.86 3.11 -16.08
N ARG A 59 2.52 1.94 -16.61
CA ARG A 59 2.84 1.55 -18.00
C ARG A 59 2.09 2.39 -19.03
N ALA A 60 0.83 2.71 -18.75
CA ALA A 60 0.02 3.54 -19.62
C ALA A 60 0.52 4.99 -19.70
N ASN A 61 1.17 5.48 -18.63
CA ASN A 61 1.65 6.85 -18.54
C ASN A 61 3.09 6.93 -17.98
N PRO A 62 4.11 6.46 -18.73
CA PRO A 62 5.49 6.44 -18.26
C PRO A 62 6.07 7.85 -18.01
N SER A 63 5.60 8.86 -18.75
CA SER A 63 6.05 10.25 -18.59
C SER A 63 5.54 10.90 -17.28
N GLY A 64 4.43 10.40 -16.74
CA GLY A 64 3.83 10.89 -15.51
C GLY A 64 4.33 10.20 -14.24
N ILE A 65 5.25 9.23 -14.33
CA ILE A 65 5.65 8.37 -13.20
C ILE A 65 6.21 9.16 -12.01
N CYS A 66 6.89 10.27 -12.26
CA CYS A 66 7.41 11.15 -11.20
C CYS A 66 6.29 11.79 -10.38
N VAL A 67 5.25 12.27 -11.05
CA VAL A 67 4.09 12.86 -10.39
C VAL A 67 3.27 11.78 -9.68
N PHE A 68 3.16 10.60 -10.29
CA PHE A 68 2.52 9.44 -9.68
C PHE A 68 3.21 9.04 -8.36
N LYS A 69 4.56 8.93 -8.37
CA LYS A 69 5.37 8.66 -7.18
C LYS A 69 5.13 9.69 -6.08
N LEU A 70 5.19 10.98 -6.44
CA LEU A 70 4.98 12.08 -5.51
C LEU A 70 3.59 12.01 -4.87
N ALA A 71 2.53 11.83 -5.66
CA ALA A 71 1.16 11.77 -5.18
C ALA A 71 0.91 10.55 -4.29
N LEU A 72 1.50 9.41 -4.63
CA LEU A 72 1.35 8.18 -3.84
C LEU A 72 2.06 8.30 -2.49
N ASN A 73 3.27 8.88 -2.47
CA ASN A 73 4.13 8.95 -1.29
C ASN A 73 3.81 10.12 -0.34
N ASN A 74 3.17 11.18 -0.84
CA ASN A 74 2.90 12.38 -0.05
C ASN A 74 1.46 12.40 0.48
N ASP A 75 1.32 12.35 1.81
CA ASP A 75 0.00 12.37 2.48
C ASP A 75 -0.65 13.75 2.50
N SER A 76 0.13 14.80 2.25
CA SER A 76 -0.36 16.18 2.17
C SER A 76 -1.10 16.47 0.86
N ILE A 77 -0.83 15.69 -0.19
CA ILE A 77 -1.51 15.84 -1.47
C ILE A 77 -2.87 15.14 -1.41
N LYS A 78 -3.93 15.93 -1.45
CA LYS A 78 -5.33 15.47 -1.43
C LYS A 78 -6.03 15.94 -2.68
N PHE A 79 -7.16 15.31 -3.01
CA PHE A 79 -8.09 15.86 -3.98
C PHE A 79 -8.51 17.27 -3.53
N GLN A 80 -8.08 18.29 -4.25
CA GLN A 80 -8.57 19.64 -4.06
C GLN A 80 -9.87 19.79 -4.85
N ASP A 81 -10.85 20.43 -4.22
CA ASP A 81 -12.10 20.74 -4.90
C ASP A 81 -11.83 21.72 -6.06
N VAL A 82 -12.47 21.50 -7.19
CA VAL A 82 -12.25 22.19 -8.47
C VAL A 82 -12.41 23.73 -8.41
N ASN A 83 -12.97 24.22 -7.32
CA ASN A 83 -13.18 25.67 -7.11
C ASN A 83 -11.98 26.42 -6.54
N ASN A 84 -10.92 25.71 -6.10
CA ASN A 84 -9.69 26.35 -5.66
C ASN A 84 -8.69 26.42 -6.82
N ASN A 85 -8.54 27.58 -7.41
CA ASN A 85 -7.56 27.95 -8.45
C ASN A 85 -6.08 27.87 -7.98
N ALA A 86 -5.78 27.10 -6.95
CA ALA A 86 -4.42 26.92 -6.46
C ALA A 86 -3.65 25.98 -7.40
N GLN A 87 -2.91 26.60 -8.29
CA GLN A 87 -1.91 25.94 -9.12
C GLN A 87 -0.76 25.48 -8.20
N SER A 88 -0.66 24.17 -7.96
CA SER A 88 0.49 23.60 -7.23
C SER A 88 1.66 23.46 -8.18
N LEU A 89 2.65 24.34 -8.04
CA LEU A 89 3.96 24.20 -8.68
C LEU A 89 4.81 23.29 -7.80
N ILE A 90 5.14 22.12 -8.31
CA ILE A 90 5.95 21.13 -7.60
C ILE A 90 7.29 21.02 -8.33
N VAL A 91 8.38 21.25 -7.60
CA VAL A 91 9.74 21.08 -8.12
C VAL A 91 10.22 19.69 -7.74
N LEU A 92 10.58 18.90 -8.73
CA LEU A 92 11.07 17.53 -8.55
C LEU A 92 12.57 17.46 -8.84
N ASN A 93 13.28 16.65 -8.08
CA ASN A 93 14.67 16.30 -8.39
C ASN A 93 14.72 15.17 -9.44
N SER A 94 15.92 14.75 -9.82
CA SER A 94 16.14 13.66 -10.79
C SER A 94 15.61 12.29 -10.30
N SER A 95 15.39 12.12 -8.99
CA SER A 95 14.84 10.90 -8.38
C SER A 95 13.33 10.94 -8.23
N CYS A 96 12.65 11.95 -8.79
CA CYS A 96 11.22 12.17 -8.66
C CYS A 96 10.71 12.46 -7.24
N ASP A 97 11.59 12.96 -6.38
CA ASP A 97 11.21 13.44 -5.05
C ASP A 97 11.03 14.96 -5.08
N GLU A 98 10.19 15.49 -4.19
CA GLU A 98 10.03 16.94 -4.06
C GLU A 98 11.37 17.59 -3.68
N TYR A 99 11.83 18.53 -4.49
CA TYR A 99 13.06 19.26 -4.23
C TYR A 99 12.80 20.43 -3.29
N ILE A 100 13.31 20.33 -2.08
CA ILE A 100 13.32 21.42 -1.11
C ILE A 100 14.73 22.02 -1.14
N ALA A 101 14.85 23.27 -1.60
CA ALA A 101 16.14 23.96 -1.58
C ALA A 101 16.63 24.11 -0.13
N PRO A 102 17.89 23.79 0.18
CA PRO A 102 18.43 23.99 1.52
C PRO A 102 18.42 25.49 1.89
N ALA A 103 18.11 25.78 3.16
CA ALA A 103 18.00 27.16 3.67
C ALA A 103 19.33 27.94 3.54
N THR A 104 20.46 27.25 3.57
CA THR A 104 21.80 27.80 3.35
C THR A 104 22.52 26.96 2.30
N LEU A 105 22.95 27.60 1.21
CA LEU A 105 23.70 26.91 0.16
C LEU A 105 25.21 26.92 0.54
N PRO A 106 25.86 25.75 0.60
CA PRO A 106 27.31 25.68 0.77
C PRO A 106 28.05 26.37 -0.39
N ALA A 107 29.19 26.95 -0.13
CA ALA A 107 30.03 27.53 -1.18
C ALA A 107 30.39 26.47 -2.23
N GLY A 108 30.09 26.74 -3.50
CA GLY A 108 30.29 25.78 -4.60
C GLY A 108 29.16 24.78 -4.82
N TYR A 109 28.04 24.88 -4.12
CA TYR A 109 26.87 24.01 -4.31
C TYR A 109 26.26 24.21 -5.71
N GLN A 110 26.21 23.13 -6.47
CA GLN A 110 25.44 23.09 -7.71
C GLN A 110 24.11 22.36 -7.40
N ALA A 111 22.99 23.08 -7.61
CA ALA A 111 21.68 22.46 -7.46
C ALA A 111 21.55 21.25 -8.42
N PRO A 112 21.02 20.11 -7.98
CA PRO A 112 20.74 19.01 -8.89
C PRO A 112 19.76 19.46 -9.98
N PRO A 113 19.76 18.81 -11.16
CA PRO A 113 18.79 19.11 -12.20
C PRO A 113 17.38 18.92 -11.65
N THR A 114 16.58 19.99 -11.72
CA THR A 114 15.21 20.01 -11.22
C THR A 114 14.23 20.14 -12.38
N ARG A 115 13.08 19.51 -12.25
CA ARG A 115 11.95 19.65 -13.17
C ARG A 115 10.79 20.27 -12.41
N THR A 116 10.21 21.32 -12.97
CA THR A 116 8.99 21.93 -12.42
C THR A 116 7.78 21.31 -13.09
N VAL A 117 6.88 20.77 -12.28
CA VAL A 117 5.61 20.22 -12.73
C VAL A 117 4.47 21.12 -12.23
N SER A 118 3.61 21.53 -13.14
CA SER A 118 2.43 22.33 -12.83
C SER A 118 1.20 21.42 -12.88
N VAL A 119 0.57 21.21 -11.74
CA VAL A 119 -0.69 20.46 -11.64
C VAL A 119 -1.80 21.41 -11.27
N LYS A 120 -2.72 21.64 -12.19
CA LYS A 120 -3.88 22.54 -12.02
C LYS A 120 -5.13 21.78 -11.60
N LYS A 121 -5.22 20.51 -11.98
CA LYS A 121 -6.41 19.67 -11.78
C LYS A 121 -6.03 18.33 -11.20
N THR A 122 -6.85 17.86 -10.30
CA THR A 122 -6.79 16.51 -9.74
C THR A 122 -7.99 15.65 -10.10
N ASP A 123 -8.93 16.22 -10.87
CA ASP A 123 -10.12 15.54 -11.39
C ASP A 123 -10.28 15.81 -12.88
N CYS A 124 -9.84 14.84 -13.68
CA CYS A 124 -9.88 14.89 -15.14
C CYS A 124 -11.26 14.56 -15.75
N GLN A 125 -12.21 14.13 -14.92
CA GLN A 125 -13.53 13.70 -15.38
C GLN A 125 -14.61 14.78 -15.21
N LYS A 126 -14.32 15.85 -14.47
CA LYS A 126 -15.31 16.89 -14.18
C LYS A 126 -15.47 17.82 -15.36
N GLN A 127 -16.63 17.78 -15.99
CA GLN A 127 -17.08 18.79 -16.96
C GLN A 127 -17.45 20.07 -16.21
N THR A 128 -16.85 21.19 -16.59
CA THR A 128 -17.30 22.51 -16.18
C THR A 128 -17.90 23.19 -17.44
N ASP A 129 -19.15 23.57 -17.38
CA ASP A 129 -19.89 24.33 -18.43
C ASP A 129 -19.93 23.66 -19.83
N GLY A 130 -19.99 22.32 -19.90
CA GLY A 130 -20.14 21.60 -21.18
C GLY A 130 -18.89 21.56 -22.05
N THR A 131 -17.75 22.07 -21.56
CA THR A 131 -16.45 21.93 -22.20
C THR A 131 -15.70 20.77 -21.58
N ILE A 132 -15.21 19.82 -22.41
CA ILE A 132 -14.31 18.76 -21.99
C ILE A 132 -12.95 19.41 -21.79
N ASP A 133 -12.57 19.58 -20.54
CA ASP A 133 -11.28 20.13 -20.19
C ASP A 133 -10.28 18.98 -20.04
N SER A 134 -9.41 18.80 -21.04
CA SER A 134 -8.44 17.71 -21.08
C SER A 134 -7.35 17.93 -20.05
N CYS A 135 -7.04 16.88 -19.28
CA CYS A 135 -5.87 16.87 -18.39
C CYS A 135 -4.56 16.73 -19.16
N THR A 136 -3.52 17.30 -18.59
CA THR A 136 -2.15 16.99 -19.00
C THR A 136 -1.76 15.58 -18.54
N ILE A 137 -0.65 15.08 -19.07
CA ILE A 137 -0.09 13.77 -18.69
C ILE A 137 0.21 13.70 -17.19
N GLU A 138 0.73 14.79 -16.63
CA GLU A 138 1.04 14.92 -15.21
C GLU A 138 -0.23 14.96 -14.33
N GLU A 139 -1.25 15.69 -14.76
CA GLU A 139 -2.55 15.77 -14.06
C GLU A 139 -3.25 14.43 -14.04
N LEU A 140 -3.19 13.67 -15.16
CA LEU A 140 -3.73 12.32 -15.24
C LEU A 140 -2.99 11.38 -14.28
N ALA A 141 -1.65 11.43 -14.25
CA ALA A 141 -0.85 10.62 -13.33
C ALA A 141 -1.15 10.95 -11.86
N MET A 142 -1.36 12.23 -11.55
CA MET A 142 -1.78 12.66 -10.21
C MET A 142 -3.13 12.07 -9.82
N GLN A 143 -4.11 12.16 -10.70
CA GLN A 143 -5.44 11.62 -10.47
C GLN A 143 -5.40 10.10 -10.26
N ASP A 144 -4.68 9.38 -11.11
CA ASP A 144 -4.54 7.93 -11.02
C ASP A 144 -3.91 7.51 -9.69
N ALA A 145 -2.84 8.18 -9.26
CA ALA A 145 -2.18 7.91 -7.98
C ALA A 145 -3.10 8.20 -6.77
N LEU A 146 -3.84 9.31 -6.80
CA LEU A 146 -4.77 9.67 -5.73
C LEU A 146 -5.97 8.71 -5.65
N ASN A 147 -6.51 8.28 -6.80
CA ASN A 147 -7.56 7.28 -6.87
C ASN A 147 -7.08 5.94 -6.33
N LEU A 148 -5.88 5.51 -6.74
CA LEU A 148 -5.24 4.30 -6.27
C LEU A 148 -5.02 4.34 -4.75
N LYS A 149 -4.48 5.44 -4.23
CA LYS A 149 -4.26 5.65 -2.80
C LYS A 149 -5.56 5.59 -2.01
N LYS A 150 -6.61 6.25 -2.50
CA LYS A 150 -7.94 6.20 -1.90
C LYS A 150 -8.48 4.78 -1.86
N PHE A 151 -8.40 4.06 -2.98
CA PHE A 151 -8.88 2.68 -3.08
C PHE A 151 -8.08 1.73 -2.18
N ALA A 152 -6.75 1.86 -2.13
CA ALA A 152 -5.89 1.09 -1.25
C ALA A 152 -6.23 1.33 0.23
N THR A 153 -6.41 2.60 0.62
CA THR A 153 -6.77 2.98 2.00
C THR A 153 -8.13 2.41 2.41
N GLN A 154 -9.13 2.40 1.51
CA GLN A 154 -10.43 1.78 1.75
C GLN A 154 -10.35 0.26 1.98
N ASN A 155 -9.29 -0.38 1.46
CA ASN A 155 -9.00 -1.80 1.66
C ASN A 155 -7.95 -2.05 2.75
N GLU A 156 -7.65 -1.06 3.59
CA GLU A 156 -6.65 -1.13 4.68
C GLU A 156 -5.23 -1.46 4.21
N ILE A 157 -4.91 -1.10 2.96
CA ILE A 157 -3.61 -1.31 2.34
C ILE A 157 -2.90 0.04 2.23
N LYS A 158 -1.69 0.10 2.78
CA LYS A 158 -0.76 1.23 2.62
C LYS A 158 0.06 0.98 1.36
N MET A 159 0.27 2.02 0.55
CA MET A 159 1.07 1.89 -0.68
C MET A 159 2.12 2.97 -0.78
N ARG A 160 3.28 2.60 -1.32
CA ARG A 160 4.36 3.52 -1.64
C ARG A 160 5.14 3.07 -2.86
N LEU A 161 5.74 4.02 -3.57
CA LEU A 161 6.65 3.78 -4.68
C LEU A 161 8.04 4.30 -4.27
N GLU A 162 8.99 3.40 -4.06
CA GLU A 162 10.35 3.72 -3.66
C GLU A 162 11.36 3.19 -4.69
N THR A 163 12.59 3.68 -4.62
CA THR A 163 13.67 3.12 -5.43
C THR A 163 14.05 1.75 -4.86
N CYS A 164 14.09 0.73 -5.71
CA CYS A 164 14.48 -0.62 -5.28
C CYS A 164 15.88 -0.65 -4.68
N PRO A 165 16.16 -1.53 -3.70
CA PRO A 165 17.52 -1.75 -3.22
C PRO A 165 18.42 -2.08 -4.40
N ALA A 166 19.54 -1.36 -4.54
CA ALA A 166 20.43 -1.51 -5.69
C ALA A 166 20.95 -2.94 -5.80
N THR A 167 20.55 -3.62 -6.86
CA THR A 167 21.30 -4.78 -7.34
C THR A 167 22.58 -4.26 -7.99
N THR A 168 23.69 -4.90 -7.75
CA THR A 168 25.09 -4.47 -8.01
C THR A 168 25.41 -4.06 -9.47
N SER A 169 24.46 -4.05 -10.40
CA SER A 169 24.72 -3.79 -11.84
C SER A 169 23.53 -3.30 -12.65
N GLY A 170 22.48 -2.72 -12.05
CA GLY A 170 21.26 -2.33 -12.76
C GLY A 170 20.93 -0.84 -12.72
N LEU A 171 20.11 -0.40 -13.65
CA LEU A 171 19.42 0.88 -13.61
C LEU A 171 18.56 0.93 -12.32
N PRO A 172 18.41 2.12 -11.68
CA PRO A 172 17.55 2.26 -10.51
C PRO A 172 16.10 1.95 -10.90
N LEU A 173 15.64 0.80 -10.48
CA LEU A 173 14.25 0.37 -10.66
C LEU A 173 13.38 0.96 -9.56
N SER A 174 12.13 1.23 -9.87
CA SER A 174 11.13 1.61 -8.87
C SER A 174 10.43 0.38 -8.32
N CYS A 175 10.30 0.31 -7.00
CA CYS A 175 9.60 -0.74 -6.29
C CYS A 175 8.28 -0.21 -5.73
N LEU A 176 7.18 -0.80 -6.17
CA LEU A 176 5.88 -0.55 -5.60
C LEU A 176 5.69 -1.46 -4.39
N ILE A 177 5.40 -0.86 -3.25
CA ILE A 177 5.24 -1.56 -1.96
C ILE A 177 3.78 -1.46 -1.55
N ALA A 178 3.18 -2.59 -1.21
CA ALA A 178 1.89 -2.66 -0.55
C ALA A 178 2.04 -3.35 0.81
N ALA A 179 1.55 -2.73 1.87
CA ALA A 179 1.64 -3.26 3.23
C ALA A 179 0.29 -3.14 3.94
N TRP A 180 0.03 -4.05 4.87
CA TRP A 180 -1.18 -4.05 5.69
C TRP A 180 -0.87 -4.37 7.15
N GLY A 181 -1.85 -4.20 8.02
CA GLY A 181 -1.68 -4.38 9.46
C GLY A 181 -0.67 -3.40 10.05
N ASN A 182 0.25 -3.90 10.86
CA ASN A 182 1.26 -3.10 11.54
C ASN A 182 2.50 -2.77 10.67
N THR A 183 2.59 -3.34 9.47
CA THR A 183 3.71 -3.08 8.56
C THR A 183 3.50 -1.76 7.82
N ASN A 184 4.57 -1.01 7.63
CA ASN A 184 4.60 0.20 6.81
C ASN A 184 5.03 -0.15 5.37
N ALA A 185 4.50 0.58 4.40
CA ALA A 185 4.90 0.42 3.00
C ALA A 185 6.24 1.15 2.73
N THR A 186 7.27 0.85 3.52
CA THR A 186 8.59 1.50 3.50
C THR A 186 9.71 0.49 3.42
N MET A 187 10.84 0.92 2.86
CA MET A 187 12.10 0.19 2.90
C MET A 187 12.98 0.80 3.98
N GLY A 188 13.46 -0.01 4.91
CA GLY A 188 14.27 0.47 6.03
C GLY A 188 14.81 -0.66 6.87
N THR A 189 15.22 -0.34 8.10
CA THR A 189 15.77 -1.30 9.07
C THR A 189 14.88 -1.48 10.30
N ALA A 190 13.76 -0.76 10.38
CA ALA A 190 12.83 -0.88 11.49
C ALA A 190 11.98 -2.16 11.38
N ASP A 191 11.60 -2.75 12.50
CA ASP A 191 10.76 -3.96 12.54
C ASP A 191 9.38 -3.78 11.91
N THR A 192 8.96 -2.53 11.72
CA THR A 192 7.70 -2.17 11.05
C THR A 192 7.85 -1.95 9.54
N ASP A 193 9.07 -1.93 9.00
CA ASP A 193 9.29 -1.77 7.56
C ASP A 193 8.99 -3.08 6.80
N CYS A 194 8.72 -2.96 5.50
CA CYS A 194 8.41 -4.11 4.65
C CYS A 194 9.66 -4.93 4.32
N ILE A 195 10.68 -4.26 3.79
CA ILE A 195 11.94 -4.88 3.40
C ILE A 195 13.12 -4.04 3.89
N ASN A 196 14.24 -4.71 4.11
CA ASN A 196 15.50 -4.05 4.43
C ASN A 196 16.04 -3.34 3.19
N ASN A 197 16.31 -2.04 3.31
CA ASN A 197 16.76 -1.18 2.21
C ASN A 197 18.16 -1.51 1.69
N THR A 198 18.97 -2.25 2.47
CA THR A 198 20.34 -2.62 2.08
C THR A 198 20.40 -4.01 1.46
N THR A 199 19.66 -4.97 2.03
CA THR A 199 19.73 -6.37 1.62
C THR A 199 18.60 -6.79 0.66
N GLY A 200 17.52 -6.01 0.57
CA GLY A 200 16.33 -6.35 -0.22
C GLY A 200 15.51 -7.52 0.35
N VAL A 201 15.83 -7.96 1.59
CA VAL A 201 15.15 -9.10 2.23
C VAL A 201 13.96 -8.60 3.05
N TYR A 202 12.85 -9.34 3.00
CA TYR A 202 11.67 -9.04 3.84
C TYR A 202 12.01 -9.08 5.32
N ILE A 203 11.52 -8.10 6.07
CA ILE A 203 11.69 -8.06 7.53
C ILE A 203 10.82 -9.15 8.15
N LYS A 204 11.36 -9.83 9.14
CA LYS A 204 10.67 -10.96 9.78
C LYS A 204 9.33 -10.51 10.40
N GLY A 205 8.26 -11.15 9.97
CA GLY A 205 6.91 -10.84 10.45
C GLY A 205 6.23 -9.68 9.70
N SER A 206 6.88 -9.09 8.69
CA SER A 206 6.24 -8.08 7.85
C SER A 206 5.08 -8.67 7.03
N THR A 207 3.99 -7.93 6.96
CA THR A 207 2.79 -8.23 6.16
C THR A 207 2.75 -7.29 4.97
N CYS A 208 3.48 -7.61 3.92
CA CYS A 208 3.59 -6.76 2.74
C CYS A 208 3.95 -7.54 1.49
N PHE A 209 3.87 -6.87 0.37
CA PHE A 209 4.30 -7.37 -0.93
C PHE A 209 5.01 -6.26 -1.71
N VAL A 210 6.06 -6.62 -2.45
CA VAL A 210 6.82 -5.69 -3.27
C VAL A 210 6.80 -6.16 -4.72
N LEU A 211 6.51 -5.24 -5.63
CA LEU A 211 6.53 -5.45 -7.06
C LEU A 211 7.56 -4.49 -7.69
N GLU A 212 8.50 -5.03 -8.42
CA GLU A 212 9.39 -4.21 -9.24
C GLU A 212 8.57 -3.63 -10.41
N ALA A 213 8.57 -2.31 -10.50
CA ALA A 213 7.89 -1.57 -11.54
C ALA A 213 8.87 -0.53 -12.08
N TYR A 214 9.27 -0.63 -13.33
CA TYR A 214 10.13 0.32 -14.05
C TYR A 214 11.32 0.93 -13.30
#